data_eed36a506301ebc5b886f5f44e687bc0
#
_entry.id   eed36a506301ebc5b886f5f44e687bc0
#
_cell.length_a   1.000
_cell.length_b   1.000
_cell.length_c   1.000
_cell.angle_alpha   90.00
_cell.angle_beta   90.00
_cell.angle_gamma   90.00
#
_symmetry.space_group_name_H-M   'P 1'
#
loop_
_entity.id
_entity.type
_entity.pdbx_description
1 polymer ?
#
loop_
_entity_poly.entity_id
_entity_poly.type
_entity_poly.pdbx_seq_one_letter_code
_entity_poly.pdbx_strand_id
1 'polypeptide(L)'
;MIQNIPEVKLGLIAVSRGCFPMALAERRRTALHAACKTELYECPVTVENECDARKAVDDVLAHSVNALVVFLGNFGPETPETLLADWFDGPVMYVAAAEGDGDLHDGRGDAYCGLLNCSYNLGLRHRKAYIPELPVGTAAELADRVEDFLPIARAILGLKGLKVIAFGPRPDDFLACNAPIKALYDLGVAVEE
;
A
#
# COMPACT_ATOMS: atom_id res chain seq x y z
N MET A 1 15.81 19.15 -19.52
CA MET A 1 16.12 17.75 -19.16
C MET A 1 14.80 17.02 -19.00
N ILE A 2 14.59 15.94 -19.73
CA ILE A 2 13.42 15.09 -19.51
C ILE A 2 13.71 14.32 -18.22
N GLN A 3 13.01 14.66 -17.13
CA GLN A 3 13.09 13.91 -15.89
C GLN A 3 12.09 12.77 -15.98
N ASN A 4 12.58 11.55 -16.15
CA ASN A 4 11.75 10.33 -16.11
C ASN A 4 11.62 9.85 -14.66
N ILE A 5 11.10 10.72 -13.80
CA ILE A 5 10.82 10.43 -12.39
C ILE A 5 9.31 10.32 -12.24
N PRO A 6 8.76 9.14 -11.92
CA PRO A 6 7.33 8.98 -11.73
C PRO A 6 6.80 9.87 -10.60
N GLU A 7 5.69 10.53 -10.86
CA GLU A 7 4.93 11.21 -9.82
C GLU A 7 4.21 10.17 -8.95
N VAL A 8 4.33 10.31 -7.63
CA VAL A 8 3.61 9.49 -6.66
C VAL A 8 2.44 10.29 -6.11
N LYS A 9 1.22 9.82 -6.35
CA LYS A 9 0.00 10.35 -5.76
C LYS A 9 -0.51 9.36 -4.74
N LEU A 10 -0.24 9.64 -3.46
CA LEU A 10 -0.64 8.79 -2.36
C LEU A 10 -2.12 8.95 -2.03
N GLY A 11 -2.78 7.82 -1.76
CA GLY A 11 -4.09 7.76 -1.15
C GLY A 11 -4.06 7.07 0.20
N LEU A 12 -4.96 7.44 1.08
CA LEU A 12 -5.19 6.82 2.37
C LEU A 12 -6.59 6.19 2.38
N ILE A 13 -6.66 4.88 2.59
CA ILE A 13 -7.91 4.16 2.87
C ILE A 13 -7.84 3.64 4.30
N ALA A 14 -8.82 4.02 5.10
CA ALA A 14 -8.99 3.47 6.45
C ALA A 14 -9.90 2.26 6.43
N VAL A 15 -9.60 1.29 7.29
CA VAL A 15 -10.44 0.12 7.51
C VAL A 15 -10.93 0.08 8.95
N SER A 16 -12.08 -0.53 9.17
CA SER A 16 -12.68 -0.69 10.49
C SER A 16 -13.54 -1.95 10.54
N ARG A 17 -13.64 -2.55 11.71
CA ARG A 17 -14.51 -3.69 11.95
C ARG A 17 -15.59 -3.31 12.95
N GLY A 18 -16.87 -3.51 12.58
CA GLY A 18 -18.04 -3.00 13.31
C GLY A 18 -18.18 -3.42 14.77
N CYS A 19 -17.40 -4.42 15.26
CA CYS A 19 -17.36 -4.76 16.68
C CYS A 19 -16.33 -3.96 17.50
N PHE A 20 -15.56 -3.07 16.83
CA PHE A 20 -14.60 -2.16 17.46
C PHE A 20 -15.06 -0.70 17.34
N PRO A 21 -14.58 0.22 18.20
CA PRO A 21 -15.03 1.61 18.18
C PRO A 21 -14.67 2.32 16.87
N MET A 22 -15.64 2.61 16.04
CA MET A 22 -15.48 3.35 14.78
C MET A 22 -14.92 4.75 15.02
N ALA A 23 -15.46 5.47 16.03
CA ALA A 23 -14.99 6.81 16.37
C ALA A 23 -13.50 6.86 16.76
N LEU A 24 -12.96 5.79 17.34
CA LEU A 24 -11.54 5.66 17.60
C LEU A 24 -10.74 5.56 16.31
N ALA A 25 -11.18 4.70 15.37
CA ALA A 25 -10.53 4.54 14.08
C ALA A 25 -10.52 5.86 13.28
N GLU A 26 -11.63 6.58 13.29
CA GLU A 26 -11.75 7.90 12.63
C GLU A 26 -10.82 8.95 13.22
N ARG A 27 -10.76 9.06 14.55
CA ARG A 27 -9.82 9.99 15.22
C ARG A 27 -8.37 9.68 14.89
N ARG A 28 -8.00 8.38 14.88
CA ARG A 28 -6.64 7.93 14.55
C ARG A 28 -6.30 8.21 13.08
N ARG A 29 -7.25 8.01 12.15
CA ARG A 29 -7.12 8.35 10.73
C ARG A 29 -6.86 9.85 10.54
N THR A 30 -7.71 10.69 11.14
CA THR A 30 -7.57 12.15 11.08
C THR A 30 -6.22 12.61 11.64
N ALA A 31 -5.77 12.01 12.74
CA ALA A 31 -4.48 12.34 13.34
C ALA A 31 -3.31 11.94 12.41
N LEU A 32 -3.37 10.77 11.78
CA LEU A 32 -2.36 10.34 10.82
C LEU A 32 -2.32 11.29 9.61
N HIS A 33 -3.48 11.58 9.01
CA HIS A 33 -3.57 12.49 7.87
C HIS A 33 -2.96 13.87 8.20
N ALA A 34 -3.27 14.42 9.38
CA ALA A 34 -2.75 15.71 9.83
C ALA A 34 -1.24 15.69 10.14
N ALA A 35 -0.66 14.52 10.46
CA ALA A 35 0.77 14.39 10.75
C ALA A 35 1.63 14.21 9.49
N CYS A 36 1.05 13.76 8.38
CA CYS A 36 1.76 13.57 7.11
C CYS A 36 2.19 14.91 6.53
N LYS A 37 3.45 14.98 6.07
CA LYS A 37 4.02 16.15 5.39
C LYS A 37 3.71 16.15 3.90
N THR A 38 3.64 14.95 3.32
CA THR A 38 3.28 14.74 1.93
C THR A 38 1.78 14.88 1.74
N GLU A 39 1.38 15.47 0.61
CA GLU A 39 -0.01 15.51 0.20
C GLU A 39 -0.55 14.08 0.06
N LEU A 40 -1.63 13.79 0.76
CA LEU A 40 -2.24 12.49 0.88
C LEU A 40 -3.74 12.62 0.60
N TYR A 41 -4.22 12.00 -0.48
CA TYR A 41 -5.65 11.94 -0.74
C TYR A 41 -6.33 11.05 0.30
N GLU A 42 -7.25 11.58 1.08
CA GLU A 42 -8.01 10.83 2.07
C GLU A 42 -9.31 10.30 1.44
N CYS A 43 -9.40 8.97 1.28
CA CYS A 43 -10.64 8.35 0.80
C CYS A 43 -11.76 8.54 1.84
N PRO A 44 -12.95 9.02 1.44
CA PRO A 44 -14.05 9.23 2.37
C PRO A 44 -14.68 7.91 2.86
N VAL A 45 -14.39 6.80 2.19
CA VAL A 45 -14.94 5.49 2.51
C VAL A 45 -14.08 4.80 3.55
N THR A 46 -14.65 4.51 4.73
CA THR A 46 -14.06 3.55 5.67
C THR A 46 -14.52 2.16 5.31
N VAL A 47 -13.58 1.24 5.10
CA VAL A 47 -13.87 -0.11 4.61
C VAL A 47 -14.23 -1.04 5.76
N GLU A 48 -15.46 -1.56 5.75
CA GLU A 48 -15.96 -2.57 6.69
C GLU A 48 -16.36 -3.88 6.01
N ASN A 49 -16.56 -3.86 4.70
CA ASN A 49 -16.99 -5.01 3.90
C ASN A 49 -16.47 -4.89 2.46
N GLU A 50 -16.73 -5.91 1.64
CA GLU A 50 -16.26 -5.98 0.26
C GLU A 50 -16.86 -4.90 -0.65
N CYS A 51 -18.11 -4.51 -0.40
CA CYS A 51 -18.75 -3.43 -1.16
C CYS A 51 -18.05 -2.08 -0.88
N ASP A 52 -17.68 -1.83 0.36
CA ASP A 52 -16.93 -0.62 0.72
C ASP A 52 -15.51 -0.66 0.16
N ALA A 53 -14.86 -1.83 0.18
CA ALA A 53 -13.54 -2.00 -0.44
C ALA A 53 -13.58 -1.65 -1.94
N ARG A 54 -14.63 -2.08 -2.66
CA ARG A 54 -14.82 -1.73 -4.07
C ARG A 54 -15.00 -0.23 -4.26
N LYS A 55 -15.90 0.39 -3.48
CA LYS A 55 -16.13 1.83 -3.54
C LYS A 55 -14.86 2.63 -3.24
N ALA A 56 -14.09 2.20 -2.24
CA ALA A 56 -12.85 2.87 -1.87
C ALA A 56 -11.80 2.78 -2.98
N VAL A 57 -11.65 1.62 -3.63
CA VAL A 57 -10.74 1.48 -4.77
C VAL A 57 -11.20 2.34 -5.95
N ASP A 58 -12.48 2.32 -6.28
CA ASP A 58 -13.04 3.13 -7.37
C ASP A 58 -12.85 4.63 -7.09
N ASP A 59 -13.03 5.07 -5.85
CA ASP A 59 -12.84 6.46 -5.42
C ASP A 59 -11.39 6.91 -5.57
N VAL A 60 -10.42 6.17 -5.03
CA VAL A 60 -9.00 6.56 -5.13
C VAL A 60 -8.51 6.55 -6.58
N LEU A 61 -8.99 5.63 -7.41
CA LEU A 61 -8.68 5.61 -8.85
C LEU A 61 -9.27 6.82 -9.58
N ALA A 62 -10.50 7.23 -9.25
CA ALA A 62 -11.12 8.43 -9.80
C ALA A 62 -10.32 9.72 -9.49
N HIS A 63 -9.59 9.72 -8.35
CA HIS A 63 -8.70 10.83 -7.96
C HIS A 63 -7.25 10.64 -8.42
N SER A 64 -7.00 9.70 -9.34
CA SER A 64 -5.67 9.45 -9.93
C SER A 64 -4.61 9.03 -8.90
N VAL A 65 -5.02 8.45 -7.77
CA VAL A 65 -4.10 7.83 -6.80
C VAL A 65 -3.41 6.66 -7.47
N ASN A 66 -2.08 6.58 -7.31
CA ASN A 66 -1.26 5.53 -7.90
C ASN A 66 -0.40 4.76 -6.90
N ALA A 67 -0.43 5.16 -5.63
CA ALA A 67 0.14 4.44 -4.50
C ALA A 67 -0.81 4.55 -3.29
N LEU A 68 -0.93 3.50 -2.50
CA LEU A 68 -1.96 3.40 -1.47
C LEU A 68 -1.38 3.11 -0.10
N VAL A 69 -1.88 3.81 0.91
CA VAL A 69 -1.69 3.50 2.32
C VAL A 69 -3.01 2.95 2.86
N VAL A 70 -3.01 1.72 3.33
CA VAL A 70 -4.12 1.10 4.05
C VAL A 70 -3.83 1.21 5.55
N PHE A 71 -4.72 1.90 6.24
CA PHE A 71 -4.56 2.23 7.65
C PHE A 71 -5.57 1.50 8.52
N LEU A 72 -5.05 0.73 9.46
CA LEU A 72 -5.85 0.06 10.47
C LEU A 72 -5.93 0.95 11.73
N GLY A 73 -7.02 1.68 11.87
CA GLY A 73 -7.31 2.46 13.08
C GLY A 73 -7.87 1.61 14.22
N ASN A 74 -8.43 0.44 13.88
CA ASN A 74 -8.81 -0.66 14.74
C ASN A 74 -8.53 -1.98 14.03
N PHE A 75 -9.09 -3.11 14.49
CA PHE A 75 -8.78 -4.46 14.01
C PHE A 75 -8.91 -4.63 12.47
N GLY A 76 -9.87 -3.96 11.84
CA GLY A 76 -10.15 -4.11 10.41
C GLY A 76 -10.87 -5.42 10.03
N PRO A 77 -11.46 -5.49 8.83
CA PRO A 77 -12.11 -6.67 8.28
C PRO A 77 -11.13 -7.46 7.40
N GLU A 78 -10.79 -8.69 7.78
CA GLU A 78 -9.73 -9.50 7.17
C GLU A 78 -9.79 -9.63 5.65
N THR A 79 -10.94 -10.01 5.09
CA THR A 79 -11.09 -10.16 3.63
C THR A 79 -11.14 -8.81 2.91
N PRO A 80 -12.01 -7.86 3.28
CA PRO A 80 -12.12 -6.59 2.58
C PRO A 80 -10.80 -5.81 2.54
N GLU A 81 -10.04 -5.77 3.64
CA GLU A 81 -8.78 -5.03 3.67
C GLU A 81 -7.71 -5.64 2.75
N THR A 82 -7.67 -6.97 2.59
CA THR A 82 -6.73 -7.62 1.68
C THR A 82 -7.13 -7.49 0.21
N LEU A 83 -8.44 -7.35 -0.07
CA LEU A 83 -8.96 -7.08 -1.40
C LEU A 83 -8.54 -5.70 -1.93
N LEU A 84 -8.24 -4.75 -1.06
CA LEU A 84 -7.69 -3.47 -1.48
C LEU A 84 -6.39 -3.65 -2.27
N ALA A 85 -5.46 -4.48 -1.78
CA ALA A 85 -4.22 -4.80 -2.49
C ALA A 85 -4.45 -5.71 -3.70
N ASP A 86 -5.56 -6.45 -3.75
CA ASP A 86 -5.90 -7.31 -4.88
C ASP A 86 -6.46 -6.52 -6.07
N TRP A 87 -7.23 -5.50 -5.78
CA TRP A 87 -7.95 -4.71 -6.79
C TRP A 87 -7.25 -3.41 -7.19
N PHE A 88 -6.32 -2.92 -6.36
CA PHE A 88 -5.54 -1.73 -6.66
C PHE A 88 -4.26 -2.08 -7.41
N ASP A 89 -4.12 -1.57 -8.63
CA ASP A 89 -2.97 -1.86 -9.48
C ASP A 89 -1.82 -0.86 -9.25
N GLY A 90 -1.27 -0.85 -8.04
CA GLY A 90 -0.17 0.02 -7.62
C GLY A 90 0.53 -0.49 -6.35
N PRO A 91 1.60 0.16 -5.90
CA PRO A 91 2.21 -0.15 -4.62
C PRO A 91 1.26 0.16 -3.47
N VAL A 92 1.16 -0.78 -2.53
CA VAL A 92 0.29 -0.67 -1.34
C VAL A 92 1.12 -0.87 -0.09
N MET A 93 0.96 0.02 0.89
CA MET A 93 1.52 -0.10 2.24
C MET A 93 0.41 -0.35 3.26
N TYR A 94 0.69 -1.19 4.26
CA TYR A 94 -0.20 -1.42 5.40
C TYR A 94 0.46 -0.99 6.69
N VAL A 95 -0.27 -0.20 7.48
CA VAL A 95 0.16 0.27 8.80
C VAL A 95 -1.01 0.31 9.77
N ALA A 96 -0.72 0.20 11.06
CA ALA A 96 -1.72 0.17 12.11
C ALA A 96 -1.42 1.16 13.24
N ALA A 97 -2.47 1.69 13.85
CA ALA A 97 -2.35 2.56 15.01
C ALA A 97 -1.87 1.80 16.24
N ALA A 98 -0.95 2.41 17.00
CA ALA A 98 -0.64 1.95 18.35
C ALA A 98 -1.85 2.13 19.28
N GLU A 99 -1.96 1.26 20.28
CA GLU A 99 -2.94 1.44 21.34
C GLU A 99 -2.55 2.62 22.23
N GLY A 100 -3.55 3.32 22.75
CA GLY A 100 -3.35 4.38 23.71
C GLY A 100 -3.09 3.85 25.12
N ASP A 101 -2.61 4.72 26.01
CA ASP A 101 -2.30 4.37 27.38
C ASP A 101 -3.56 3.92 28.16
N GLY A 102 -3.59 2.67 28.53
CA GLY A 102 -4.30 2.15 29.69
C GLY A 102 -5.82 1.99 29.62
N ASP A 103 -6.54 2.53 28.64
CA ASP A 103 -7.98 2.34 28.56
C ASP A 103 -8.38 1.19 27.63
N LEU A 104 -8.61 0.04 28.24
CA LEU A 104 -9.01 -1.17 27.53
C LEU A 104 -10.45 -1.11 26.96
N HIS A 105 -11.27 -0.14 27.38
CA HIS A 105 -12.67 -0.05 26.96
C HIS A 105 -12.88 0.90 25.78
N ASP A 106 -12.37 2.14 25.88
CA ASP A 106 -12.59 3.17 24.87
C ASP A 106 -11.38 3.40 23.94
N GLY A 107 -10.20 2.94 24.36
CA GLY A 107 -8.93 3.10 23.64
C GLY A 107 -8.47 1.86 22.88
N ARG A 108 -9.11 0.71 23.07
CA ARG A 108 -8.71 -0.55 22.46
C ARG A 108 -9.33 -0.75 21.09
N GLY A 109 -8.49 -0.72 20.08
CA GLY A 109 -8.89 -1.02 18.70
C GLY A 109 -8.36 -2.35 18.18
N ASP A 110 -7.41 -2.97 18.86
CA ASP A 110 -6.68 -4.19 18.46
C ASP A 110 -6.09 -4.10 17.01
N ALA A 111 -5.68 -2.90 16.61
CA ALA A 111 -5.19 -2.64 15.25
C ALA A 111 -3.95 -3.47 14.90
N TYR A 112 -3.06 -3.71 15.86
CA TYR A 112 -1.90 -4.59 15.66
C TYR A 112 -2.31 -6.03 15.36
N CYS A 113 -3.28 -6.56 16.12
CA CYS A 113 -3.81 -7.89 15.89
C CYS A 113 -4.47 -8.00 14.50
N GLY A 114 -5.20 -6.95 14.10
CA GLY A 114 -5.75 -6.83 12.74
C GLY A 114 -4.67 -6.87 11.67
N LEU A 115 -3.59 -6.12 11.86
CA LEU A 115 -2.48 -6.10 10.89
C LEU A 115 -1.78 -7.46 10.77
N LEU A 116 -1.63 -8.21 11.87
CA LEU A 116 -1.10 -9.58 11.82
C LEU A 116 -1.99 -10.49 10.96
N ASN A 117 -3.31 -10.42 11.15
CA ASN A 117 -4.26 -11.15 10.32
C ASN A 117 -4.22 -10.71 8.86
N CYS A 118 -4.18 -9.41 8.61
CA CYS A 118 -4.05 -8.85 7.27
C CYS A 118 -2.78 -9.37 6.57
N SER A 119 -1.63 -9.33 7.22
CA SER A 119 -0.36 -9.79 6.65
C SER A 119 -0.40 -11.28 6.29
N TYR A 120 -1.01 -12.11 7.14
CA TYR A 120 -1.22 -13.52 6.86
C TYR A 120 -2.13 -13.73 5.63
N ASN A 121 -3.26 -13.02 5.57
CA ASN A 121 -4.21 -13.12 4.47
C ASN A 121 -3.64 -12.62 3.14
N LEU A 122 -2.80 -11.58 3.15
CA LEU A 122 -2.04 -11.14 1.98
C LEU A 122 -1.13 -12.26 1.46
N GLY A 123 -0.44 -12.96 2.37
CA GLY A 123 0.37 -14.13 2.05
C GLY A 123 -0.44 -15.25 1.40
N LEU A 124 -1.60 -15.60 1.97
CA LEU A 124 -2.52 -16.61 1.40
C LEU A 124 -2.99 -16.26 -0.02
N ARG A 125 -3.16 -14.97 -0.31
CA ARG A 125 -3.58 -14.47 -1.63
C ARG A 125 -2.41 -14.25 -2.58
N HIS A 126 -1.18 -14.54 -2.17
CA HIS A 126 0.04 -14.26 -2.92
C HIS A 126 0.15 -12.78 -3.34
N ARG A 127 -0.38 -11.86 -2.53
CA ARG A 127 -0.31 -10.42 -2.79
C ARG A 127 0.88 -9.81 -2.07
N LYS A 128 1.67 -9.05 -2.85
CA LYS A 128 2.80 -8.30 -2.31
C LYS A 128 2.30 -6.93 -1.86
N ALA A 129 2.55 -6.61 -0.60
CA ALA A 129 2.33 -5.28 -0.04
C ALA A 129 3.56 -4.91 0.79
N TYR A 130 3.79 -3.62 0.95
CA TYR A 130 4.85 -3.12 1.83
C TYR A 130 4.31 -3.04 3.26
N ILE A 131 4.92 -3.78 4.16
CA ILE A 131 4.69 -3.69 5.59
C ILE A 131 6.04 -3.24 6.19
N PRO A 132 6.13 -2.02 6.77
CA PRO A 132 7.37 -1.54 7.38
C PRO A 132 7.85 -2.46 8.50
N GLU A 133 9.12 -2.40 8.86
CA GLU A 133 9.68 -3.16 10.00
C GLU A 133 8.97 -2.82 11.31
N LEU A 134 8.61 -1.53 11.50
CA LEU A 134 7.79 -1.04 12.61
C LEU A 134 6.45 -0.51 12.06
N PRO A 135 5.50 -1.41 11.79
CA PRO A 135 4.26 -1.04 11.08
C PRO A 135 3.18 -0.50 12.00
N VAL A 136 3.43 -0.47 13.30
CA VAL A 136 2.49 0.01 14.33
C VAL A 136 3.11 1.21 15.03
N GLY A 137 2.33 2.27 15.20
CA GLY A 137 2.85 3.48 15.83
C GLY A 137 1.80 4.54 16.11
N THR A 138 2.25 5.61 16.71
CA THR A 138 1.51 6.87 16.84
C THR A 138 1.34 7.52 15.46
N ALA A 139 0.47 8.51 15.35
CA ALA A 139 0.27 9.25 14.12
C ALA A 139 1.57 9.84 13.53
N ALA A 140 2.45 10.37 14.39
CA ALA A 140 3.72 10.95 13.97
C ALA A 140 4.70 9.89 13.45
N GLU A 141 4.84 8.76 14.16
CA GLU A 141 5.69 7.65 13.72
C GLU A 141 5.20 7.05 12.41
N LEU A 142 3.88 6.89 12.25
CA LEU A 142 3.31 6.38 11.01
C LEU A 142 3.44 7.37 9.86
N ALA A 143 3.35 8.68 10.12
CA ALA A 143 3.63 9.70 9.11
C ALA A 143 5.06 9.58 8.56
N ASP A 144 6.05 9.36 9.42
CA ASP A 144 7.42 9.11 8.97
C ASP A 144 7.51 7.83 8.11
N ARG A 145 6.76 6.76 8.42
CA ARG A 145 6.68 5.56 7.58
C ARG A 145 6.04 5.83 6.22
N VAL A 146 5.06 6.72 6.16
CA VAL A 146 4.46 7.17 4.89
C VAL A 146 5.51 7.89 4.03
N GLU A 147 6.33 8.76 4.63
CA GLU A 147 7.44 9.42 3.91
C GLU A 147 8.48 8.39 3.40
N ASP A 148 8.83 7.40 4.21
CA ASP A 148 9.74 6.31 3.83
C ASP A 148 9.19 5.44 2.69
N PHE A 149 7.87 5.35 2.55
CA PHE A 149 7.23 4.61 1.48
C PHE A 149 7.29 5.31 0.13
N LEU A 150 7.36 6.63 0.08
CA LEU A 150 7.39 7.40 -1.18
C LEU A 150 8.49 6.96 -2.16
N PRO A 151 9.76 6.83 -1.77
CA PRO A 151 10.79 6.36 -2.70
C PRO A 151 10.57 4.91 -3.14
N ILE A 152 10.00 4.06 -2.29
CA ILE A 152 9.66 2.68 -2.63
C ILE A 152 8.54 2.66 -3.67
N ALA A 153 7.46 3.40 -3.44
CA ALA A 153 6.35 3.52 -4.36
C ALA A 153 6.80 4.08 -5.72
N ARG A 154 7.67 5.10 -5.70
CA ARG A 154 8.23 5.70 -6.92
C ARG A 154 9.07 4.70 -7.72
N ALA A 155 9.87 3.88 -7.05
CA ALA A 155 10.67 2.85 -7.71
C ALA A 155 9.77 1.80 -8.38
N ILE A 156 8.73 1.33 -7.69
CA ILE A 156 7.77 0.35 -8.22
C ILE A 156 7.03 0.93 -9.43
N LEU A 157 6.53 2.17 -9.33
CA LEU A 157 5.85 2.85 -10.43
C LEU A 157 6.79 3.10 -11.62
N GLY A 158 8.06 3.37 -11.37
CA GLY A 158 9.06 3.56 -12.42
C GLY A 158 9.41 2.28 -13.16
N LEU A 159 9.40 1.14 -12.48
CA LEU A 159 9.62 -0.17 -13.09
C LEU A 159 8.39 -0.63 -13.89
N LYS A 160 7.21 -0.31 -13.40
CA LYS A 160 5.96 -0.65 -14.05
C LYS A 160 5.82 0.15 -15.35
N GLY A 161 5.94 -0.50 -16.48
CA GLY A 161 5.89 0.14 -17.79
C GLY A 161 7.26 0.56 -18.35
N LEU A 162 8.37 0.25 -17.65
CA LEU A 162 9.69 0.40 -18.20
C LEU A 162 9.86 -0.55 -19.40
N LYS A 163 10.45 -0.02 -20.48
CA LYS A 163 10.85 -0.80 -21.64
C LYS A 163 12.37 -0.81 -21.77
N VAL A 164 12.94 -1.98 -21.92
CA VAL A 164 14.35 -2.18 -22.25
C VAL A 164 14.45 -2.50 -23.72
N ILE A 165 15.26 -1.74 -24.45
CA ILE A 165 15.54 -1.99 -25.85
C ILE A 165 16.91 -2.65 -25.95
N ALA A 166 16.95 -3.87 -26.49
CA ALA A 166 18.19 -4.59 -26.76
C ALA A 166 18.64 -4.32 -28.20
N PHE A 167 19.85 -3.79 -28.37
CA PHE A 167 20.42 -3.53 -29.67
C PHE A 167 21.35 -4.67 -30.10
N GLY A 168 21.00 -5.28 -31.19
CA GLY A 168 21.82 -6.27 -31.89
C GLY A 168 21.61 -7.71 -31.43
N PRO A 169 21.85 -8.67 -32.34
CA PRO A 169 21.81 -10.08 -31.99
C PRO A 169 22.98 -10.43 -31.07
N ARG A 170 22.78 -11.42 -30.23
CA ARG A 170 23.87 -12.07 -29.50
C ARG A 170 24.92 -12.59 -30.47
N PRO A 171 26.20 -12.59 -30.10
CA PRO A 171 27.19 -13.34 -30.85
C PRO A 171 26.75 -14.79 -30.99
N ASP A 172 26.99 -15.35 -32.17
CA ASP A 172 26.69 -16.77 -32.41
C ASP A 172 27.45 -17.64 -31.41
N ASP A 173 26.82 -18.71 -30.95
CA ASP A 173 27.37 -19.66 -29.98
C ASP A 173 27.70 -19.09 -28.57
N PHE A 174 27.09 -17.97 -28.20
CA PHE A 174 27.29 -17.32 -26.90
C PHE A 174 26.00 -17.38 -26.02
N LEU A 175 25.52 -18.60 -25.74
CA LEU A 175 24.28 -18.82 -24.97
C LEU A 175 24.36 -18.28 -23.51
N ALA A 176 25.58 -18.26 -22.96
CA ALA A 176 25.80 -17.70 -21.61
C ALA A 176 25.54 -16.17 -21.51
N CYS A 177 25.50 -15.46 -22.63
CA CYS A 177 25.22 -14.02 -22.68
C CYS A 177 23.72 -13.69 -22.73
N ASN A 178 22.85 -14.67 -22.47
CA ASN A 178 21.42 -14.43 -22.34
C ASN A 178 21.06 -13.80 -21.01
N ALA A 179 20.47 -12.62 -21.03
CA ALA A 179 19.79 -12.08 -19.85
C ALA A 179 18.53 -12.92 -19.54
N PRO A 180 18.23 -13.18 -18.27
CA PRO A 180 17.00 -13.88 -17.88
C PRO A 180 15.78 -12.94 -18.05
N ILE A 181 15.26 -12.84 -19.27
CA ILE A 181 14.14 -11.96 -19.65
C ILE A 181 12.93 -12.17 -18.72
N LYS A 182 12.68 -13.40 -18.27
CA LYS A 182 11.60 -13.70 -17.35
C LYS A 182 11.64 -12.85 -16.09
N ALA A 183 12.81 -12.62 -15.51
CA ALA A 183 12.95 -11.81 -14.30
C ALA A 183 12.54 -10.34 -14.54
N LEU A 184 12.74 -9.80 -15.73
CA LEU A 184 12.29 -8.46 -16.11
C LEU A 184 10.77 -8.42 -16.28
N TYR A 185 10.20 -9.42 -16.96
CA TYR A 185 8.73 -9.53 -17.09
C TYR A 185 8.03 -9.71 -15.74
N ASP A 186 8.62 -10.46 -14.81
CA ASP A 186 8.08 -10.61 -13.45
C ASP A 186 8.05 -9.28 -12.66
N LEU A 187 8.87 -8.30 -13.07
CA LEU A 187 8.88 -6.93 -12.54
C LEU A 187 7.99 -5.96 -13.35
N GLY A 188 7.30 -6.44 -14.36
CA GLY A 188 6.49 -5.60 -15.26
C GLY A 188 7.29 -4.84 -16.32
N VAL A 189 8.58 -5.18 -16.52
CA VAL A 189 9.46 -4.57 -17.51
C VAL A 189 9.34 -5.31 -18.83
N ALA A 190 9.04 -4.61 -19.93
CA ALA A 190 9.03 -5.16 -21.28
C ALA A 190 10.44 -5.10 -21.90
N VAL A 191 10.78 -6.11 -22.73
CA VAL A 191 12.03 -6.13 -23.51
C VAL A 191 11.67 -6.16 -24.99
N GLU A 192 12.19 -5.22 -25.75
CA GLU A 192 12.05 -5.11 -27.22
C GLU A 192 13.44 -5.32 -27.85
N GLU A 193 13.52 -6.19 -28.87
CA GLU A 193 14.75 -6.48 -29.65
C GLU A 193 14.72 -5.81 -31.02
#